data_20e7f009c935e8ed78b9704ea27ad2a7
#
_entry.id   20e7f009c935e8ed78b9704ea27ad2a7
#
_cell.length_a   1.000
_cell.length_b   1.000
_cell.length_c   1.000
_cell.angle_alpha   90.00
_cell.angle_beta   90.00
_cell.angle_gamma   90.00
#
_symmetry.space_group_name_H-M   'P 1'
#
loop_
_entity.id
_entity.type
_entity.pdbx_description
1 polymer ?
#
loop_
_entity_poly.entity_id
_entity_poly.type
_entity_poly.pdbx_seq_one_letter_code
_entity_poly.pdbx_strand_id
1 'polypeptide(L)'
;MEKFAEFITEAKEEPYKIVILGHQLAGVRDTRDDPDSSGTALLVNLGNKLGLDVFQADFVGAYSKKVSGKRLLYSFPFDDEGLVLLPDSSEEKIKYQKPFECNPKNTLIFPRGLGTLGFTSSRAWYDMIKQFEYDGFTIIPSLECYDICTSKYLSYIVFTNNDVATPKTARIAHSEDSDRAFKELDTKFPIILKSSTGTQTGVGVVIIESMRSLHAAVQMILLYNKYLPIIIQEYIETDYDIRVVVCNGEIIGAMKRKVITGDVRSNVSLGANAERMELTELEKFESLRITELVKGQLVGVDLIPSKDREKIKPYCIEVNANLGFGGIEKILKGSPTTEILKTFLNHDNWTLDKSTET
;
A
#
# COMPACT_ATOMS: atom_id res chain seq x y z
N MET A 1 15.55 8.65 -24.15
CA MET A 1 16.29 7.41 -23.89
C MET A 1 17.80 7.63 -23.83
N GLU A 2 18.40 8.38 -24.74
CA GLU A 2 19.86 8.68 -24.73
C GLU A 2 20.35 9.37 -23.45
N LYS A 3 19.68 10.43 -22.96
CA LYS A 3 20.06 11.11 -21.71
C LYS A 3 19.97 10.22 -20.45
N PHE A 4 19.17 9.18 -20.49
CA PHE A 4 19.03 8.24 -19.37
C PHE A 4 20.16 7.20 -19.37
N ALA A 5 20.59 6.77 -20.56
CA ALA A 5 21.77 5.93 -20.71
C ALA A 5 23.06 6.66 -20.29
N GLU A 6 23.15 7.98 -20.55
CA GLU A 6 24.24 8.82 -20.06
C GLU A 6 24.27 8.92 -18.54
N PHE A 7 23.11 9.07 -17.89
CA PHE A 7 23.01 9.12 -16.42
C PHE A 7 23.49 7.83 -15.73
N ILE A 8 23.18 6.66 -16.32
CA ILE A 8 23.66 5.36 -15.80
C ILE A 8 25.17 5.14 -16.08
N THR A 9 25.71 5.72 -17.16
CA THR A 9 27.14 5.54 -17.55
C THR A 9 28.08 6.48 -16.82
N GLU A 10 27.62 7.61 -16.30
CA GLU A 10 28.45 8.53 -15.51
C GLU A 10 28.71 8.04 -14.09
N ALA A 11 27.84 7.21 -13.51
CA ALA A 11 28.08 6.59 -12.23
C ALA A 11 28.99 5.37 -12.42
N LYS A 12 30.26 5.49 -12.10
CA LYS A 12 31.21 4.35 -11.95
C LYS A 12 30.87 3.44 -10.77
N GLU A 13 29.62 3.44 -10.29
CA GLU A 13 29.10 2.62 -9.23
C GLU A 13 28.40 1.40 -9.82
N GLU A 14 28.35 0.31 -9.05
CA GLU A 14 27.62 -0.91 -9.44
C GLU A 14 26.17 -0.54 -9.85
N PRO A 15 25.61 -1.15 -10.92
CA PRO A 15 24.29 -0.82 -11.40
C PRO A 15 23.23 -1.02 -10.30
N TYR A 16 22.22 -0.17 -10.30
CA TYR A 16 21.11 -0.30 -9.37
C TYR A 16 20.36 -1.62 -9.56
N LYS A 17 20.00 -2.20 -8.43
CA LYS A 17 19.23 -3.43 -8.35
C LYS A 17 17.89 -3.16 -7.68
N ILE A 18 16.87 -3.85 -8.13
CA ILE A 18 15.54 -3.76 -7.55
C ILE A 18 15.09 -5.15 -7.12
N VAL A 19 14.67 -5.28 -5.88
CA VAL A 19 14.01 -6.47 -5.35
C VAL A 19 12.53 -6.16 -5.17
N ILE A 20 11.68 -6.90 -5.84
CA ILE A 20 10.23 -6.81 -5.69
C ILE A 20 9.78 -8.00 -4.84
N LEU A 21 9.39 -7.69 -3.59
CA LEU A 21 8.85 -8.69 -2.68
C LEU A 21 7.34 -8.82 -2.91
N GLY A 22 6.92 -9.96 -3.37
CA GLY A 22 5.52 -10.26 -3.62
C GLY A 22 5.21 -11.72 -3.35
N HIS A 23 3.93 -12.04 -3.23
CA HIS A 23 3.47 -13.43 -3.08
C HIS A 23 2.19 -13.62 -3.85
N GLN A 24 2.20 -14.57 -4.75
CA GLN A 24 1.00 -15.10 -5.36
C GLN A 24 1.05 -16.62 -5.24
N LEU A 25 0.20 -17.19 -4.40
CA LEU A 25 0.03 -18.64 -4.35
C LEU A 25 -0.68 -19.13 -5.62
N ALA A 26 -0.15 -20.19 -6.20
CA ALA A 26 -0.85 -20.94 -7.25
C ALA A 26 -2.27 -21.29 -6.76
N GLY A 27 -3.30 -20.93 -7.53
CA GLY A 27 -4.71 -21.18 -7.21
C GLY A 27 -5.44 -20.06 -6.45
N VAL A 28 -4.76 -18.99 -6.01
CA VAL A 28 -5.37 -17.79 -5.42
C VAL A 28 -5.30 -16.62 -6.42
N ARG A 29 -5.43 -16.91 -7.69
CA ARG A 29 -5.55 -15.85 -8.70
C ARG A 29 -6.88 -15.15 -8.50
N ASP A 30 -6.83 -13.89 -8.12
CA ASP A 30 -7.97 -13.03 -8.30
C ASP A 30 -8.19 -12.89 -9.82
N THR A 31 -9.21 -13.56 -10.33
CA THR A 31 -9.55 -13.57 -11.78
C THR A 31 -9.86 -12.16 -12.34
N ARG A 32 -9.76 -11.13 -11.48
CA ARG A 32 -9.91 -9.72 -11.81
C ARG A 32 -8.59 -9.03 -12.17
N ASP A 33 -7.45 -9.68 -11.90
CA ASP A 33 -6.15 -9.13 -12.27
C ASP A 33 -5.77 -9.59 -13.67
N ASP A 34 -5.95 -8.70 -14.63
CA ASP A 34 -5.23 -8.74 -15.90
C ASP A 34 -3.73 -8.88 -15.58
N PRO A 35 -3.03 -9.93 -16.02
CA PRO A 35 -1.60 -10.11 -15.74
C PRO A 35 -0.75 -8.88 -16.09
N ASP A 36 -1.16 -8.11 -17.11
CA ASP A 36 -0.51 -6.87 -17.50
C ASP A 36 -0.82 -5.70 -16.56
N SER A 37 -1.80 -5.84 -15.67
CA SER A 37 -2.20 -4.81 -14.70
C SER A 37 -1.70 -5.07 -13.28
N SER A 38 -1.10 -6.24 -12.99
CA SER A 38 -0.53 -6.48 -11.68
C SER A 38 0.64 -5.51 -11.45
N GLY A 39 0.57 -4.75 -10.34
CA GLY A 39 1.60 -3.76 -10.03
C GLY A 39 3.01 -4.36 -9.92
N THR A 40 3.11 -5.65 -9.59
CA THR A 40 4.37 -6.40 -9.54
C THR A 40 4.92 -6.64 -10.94
N ALA A 41 4.13 -7.20 -11.85
CA ALA A 41 4.55 -7.46 -13.24
C ALA A 41 4.93 -6.16 -13.95
N LEU A 42 4.17 -5.09 -13.74
CA LEU A 42 4.48 -3.78 -14.31
C LEU A 42 5.83 -3.25 -13.84
N LEU A 43 6.15 -3.33 -12.54
CA LEU A 43 7.46 -2.92 -12.01
C LEU A 43 8.60 -3.77 -12.56
N VAL A 44 8.42 -5.10 -12.66
CA VAL A 44 9.41 -6.00 -13.25
C VAL A 44 9.68 -5.63 -14.71
N ASN A 45 8.62 -5.50 -15.51
CA ASN A 45 8.72 -5.15 -16.93
C ASN A 45 9.37 -3.79 -17.16
N LEU A 46 9.01 -2.79 -16.37
CA LEU A 46 9.60 -1.45 -16.45
C LEU A 46 11.06 -1.44 -16.01
N GLY A 47 11.39 -2.11 -14.91
CA GLY A 47 12.77 -2.23 -14.46
C GLY A 47 13.66 -2.86 -15.54
N ASN A 48 13.21 -3.97 -16.14
CA ASN A 48 13.90 -4.62 -17.26
C ASN A 48 14.06 -3.71 -18.47
N LYS A 49 13.01 -2.96 -18.85
CA LYS A 49 13.07 -1.97 -19.96
C LYS A 49 14.06 -0.84 -19.71
N LEU A 50 14.25 -0.48 -18.44
CA LEU A 50 15.22 0.53 -18.02
C LEU A 50 16.65 -0.04 -17.88
N GLY A 51 16.85 -1.34 -18.12
CA GLY A 51 18.16 -1.99 -18.00
C GLY A 51 18.59 -2.25 -16.57
N LEU A 52 17.67 -2.27 -15.62
CA LEU A 52 17.94 -2.54 -14.20
C LEU A 52 18.02 -4.05 -13.96
N ASP A 53 18.80 -4.44 -12.97
CA ASP A 53 18.84 -5.82 -12.47
C ASP A 53 17.67 -6.03 -11.48
N VAL A 54 16.60 -6.68 -11.95
CA VAL A 54 15.35 -6.87 -11.20
C VAL A 54 15.23 -8.30 -10.71
N PHE A 55 15.02 -8.46 -9.41
CA PHE A 55 14.80 -9.75 -8.77
C PHE A 55 13.41 -9.79 -8.11
N GLN A 56 12.60 -10.73 -8.54
CA GLN A 56 11.32 -11.02 -7.88
C GLN A 56 11.56 -12.03 -6.76
N ALA A 57 11.10 -11.71 -5.56
CA ALA A 57 11.23 -12.55 -4.38
C ALA A 57 9.87 -12.79 -3.72
N ASP A 58 9.69 -13.98 -3.17
CA ASP A 58 8.51 -14.39 -2.44
C ASP A 58 8.62 -14.07 -0.95
N PHE A 59 7.61 -13.46 -0.34
CA PHE A 59 7.63 -13.13 1.09
C PHE A 59 7.86 -14.31 2.02
N VAL A 60 7.32 -15.49 1.68
CA VAL A 60 7.34 -16.63 2.60
C VAL A 60 8.72 -17.28 2.60
N GLY A 61 9.32 -17.38 1.41
CA GLY A 61 10.61 -18.05 1.23
C GLY A 61 11.81 -17.12 1.13
N ALA A 62 11.61 -15.79 1.11
CA ALA A 62 12.73 -14.88 0.98
C ALA A 62 13.53 -14.75 2.30
N TYR A 63 14.85 -14.76 2.16
CA TYR A 63 15.78 -14.41 3.23
C TYR A 63 17.11 -13.92 2.67
N SER A 64 17.85 -13.17 3.44
CA SER A 64 19.20 -12.73 3.07
C SER A 64 20.26 -13.39 3.95
N LYS A 65 21.42 -13.63 3.36
CA LYS A 65 22.57 -14.21 4.06
C LYS A 65 23.89 -13.63 3.53
N LYS A 66 24.84 -13.37 4.44
CA LYS A 66 26.19 -13.00 4.06
C LYS A 66 27.02 -14.26 3.82
N VAL A 67 27.57 -14.41 2.61
CA VAL A 67 28.40 -15.55 2.21
C VAL A 67 29.67 -15.02 1.57
N SER A 68 30.84 -15.39 2.12
CA SER A 68 32.15 -14.95 1.61
C SER A 68 32.24 -13.43 1.39
N GLY A 69 31.70 -12.64 2.31
CA GLY A 69 31.71 -11.18 2.24
C GLY A 69 30.61 -10.54 1.40
N LYS A 70 29.90 -11.32 0.59
CA LYS A 70 28.82 -10.86 -0.27
C LYS A 70 27.46 -11.12 0.39
N ARG A 71 26.49 -10.22 0.20
CA ARG A 71 25.11 -10.42 0.62
C ARG A 71 24.34 -11.10 -0.52
N LEU A 72 23.73 -12.23 -0.22
CA LEU A 72 22.92 -13.01 -1.14
C LEU A 72 21.47 -13.05 -0.65
N LEU A 73 20.52 -12.81 -1.54
CA LEU A 73 19.10 -12.95 -1.30
C LEU A 73 18.63 -14.25 -1.94
N TYR A 74 17.87 -15.02 -1.20
CA TYR A 74 17.27 -16.30 -1.59
C TYR A 74 15.77 -16.15 -1.63
N SER A 75 15.11 -16.85 -2.54
CA SER A 75 13.66 -16.89 -2.65
C SER A 75 13.22 -18.17 -3.35
N PHE A 76 11.95 -18.56 -3.15
CA PHE A 76 11.32 -19.57 -3.97
C PHE A 76 11.28 -19.13 -5.43
N PRO A 77 11.31 -20.09 -6.39
CA PRO A 77 11.15 -19.78 -7.80
C PRO A 77 9.71 -19.42 -8.13
N PHE A 78 9.54 -18.75 -9.25
CA PHE A 78 8.25 -18.41 -9.85
C PHE A 78 8.14 -19.11 -11.20
N ASP A 79 6.92 -19.41 -11.62
CA ASP A 79 6.62 -19.86 -12.98
C ASP A 79 6.59 -18.67 -13.96
N ASP A 80 6.36 -18.97 -15.24
CA ASP A 80 6.28 -17.96 -16.30
C ASP A 80 5.09 -16.98 -16.12
N GLU A 81 4.13 -17.33 -15.27
CA GLU A 81 2.97 -16.51 -14.91
C GLU A 81 3.21 -15.67 -13.65
N GLY A 82 4.36 -15.81 -12.99
CA GLY A 82 4.73 -15.11 -11.75
C GLY A 82 4.11 -15.72 -10.49
N LEU A 83 3.73 -17.00 -10.55
CA LEU A 83 3.24 -17.76 -9.38
C LEU A 83 4.40 -18.49 -8.71
N VAL A 84 4.38 -18.56 -7.38
CA VAL A 84 5.40 -19.26 -6.60
C VAL A 84 5.31 -20.76 -6.83
N LEU A 85 6.42 -21.36 -7.23
CA LEU A 85 6.55 -22.79 -7.41
C LEU A 85 6.89 -23.47 -6.07
N LEU A 86 5.89 -24.11 -5.48
CA LEU A 86 6.07 -24.97 -4.31
C LEU A 86 6.14 -26.44 -4.73
N PRO A 87 6.79 -27.31 -3.94
CA PRO A 87 6.80 -28.74 -4.21
C PRO A 87 5.38 -29.32 -4.22
N ASP A 88 5.09 -30.22 -5.16
CA ASP A 88 3.79 -30.88 -5.27
C ASP A 88 3.54 -31.88 -4.14
N SER A 89 4.59 -32.39 -3.49
CA SER A 89 4.49 -33.30 -2.37
C SER A 89 5.45 -32.95 -1.23
N SER A 90 5.13 -33.39 -0.01
CA SER A 90 5.99 -33.23 1.17
C SER A 90 7.32 -34.00 1.08
N GLU A 91 7.45 -34.92 0.14
CA GLU A 91 8.68 -35.67 -0.12
C GLU A 91 9.65 -34.96 -1.04
N GLU A 92 9.17 -33.97 -1.80
CA GLU A 92 10.02 -33.15 -2.65
C GLU A 92 10.74 -32.08 -1.85
N LYS A 93 12.03 -31.91 -2.13
CA LYS A 93 12.80 -30.82 -1.51
C LYS A 93 12.41 -29.48 -2.11
N ILE A 94 12.21 -28.49 -1.25
CA ILE A 94 12.01 -27.11 -1.67
C ILE A 94 13.24 -26.66 -2.47
N LYS A 95 12.99 -26.18 -3.68
CA LYS A 95 14.03 -25.62 -4.54
C LYS A 95 13.99 -24.09 -4.42
N TYR A 96 15.15 -23.49 -4.31
CA TYR A 96 15.30 -22.03 -4.38
C TYR A 96 15.78 -21.64 -5.76
N GLN A 97 15.37 -20.46 -6.21
CA GLN A 97 15.96 -19.89 -7.43
C GLN A 97 17.43 -19.54 -7.21
N LYS A 98 18.17 -19.24 -8.28
CA LYS A 98 19.56 -18.81 -8.18
C LYS A 98 19.68 -17.62 -7.22
N PRO A 99 20.55 -17.66 -6.20
CA PRO A 99 20.70 -16.56 -5.26
C PRO A 99 21.07 -15.26 -5.96
N PHE A 100 20.44 -14.18 -5.53
CA PHE A 100 20.67 -12.84 -6.08
C PHE A 100 21.71 -12.10 -5.23
N GLU A 101 22.83 -11.74 -5.84
CA GLU A 101 23.84 -10.92 -5.17
C GLU A 101 23.34 -9.48 -5.09
N CYS A 102 23.23 -8.94 -3.88
CA CYS A 102 22.72 -7.61 -3.62
C CYS A 102 23.63 -6.85 -2.65
N ASN A 103 23.69 -5.54 -2.81
CA ASN A 103 24.41 -4.64 -1.94
C ASN A 103 23.41 -3.61 -1.39
N PRO A 104 23.30 -3.45 -0.06
CA PRO A 104 22.37 -2.47 0.51
C PRO A 104 22.51 -1.05 -0.05
N LYS A 105 23.73 -0.67 -0.48
CA LYS A 105 24.00 0.67 -1.02
C LYS A 105 23.40 0.93 -2.41
N ASN A 106 23.17 -0.12 -3.20
CA ASN A 106 22.66 0.01 -4.57
C ASN A 106 21.41 -0.82 -4.85
N THR A 107 20.79 -1.39 -3.81
CA THR A 107 19.61 -2.27 -3.95
C THR A 107 18.43 -1.70 -3.19
N LEU A 108 17.34 -1.44 -3.93
CA LEU A 108 16.03 -1.05 -3.40
C LEU A 108 15.13 -2.27 -3.23
N ILE A 109 14.38 -2.30 -2.15
CA ILE A 109 13.36 -3.32 -1.92
C ILE A 109 11.97 -2.68 -1.96
N PHE A 110 11.12 -3.19 -2.85
CA PHE A 110 9.72 -2.80 -2.98
C PHE A 110 8.82 -3.93 -2.49
N PRO A 111 8.27 -3.85 -1.26
CA PRO A 111 7.26 -4.79 -0.81
C PRO A 111 5.95 -4.57 -1.56
N ARG A 112 5.34 -5.67 -2.03
CA ARG A 112 4.07 -5.65 -2.76
C ARG A 112 3.11 -6.67 -2.14
N GLY A 113 1.85 -6.30 -1.99
CA GLY A 113 0.83 -7.23 -1.48
C GLY A 113 0.82 -7.47 0.03
N LEU A 114 1.48 -6.63 0.82
CA LEU A 114 1.59 -6.75 2.28
C LEU A 114 0.27 -6.57 3.03
N GLY A 115 -0.83 -6.39 2.50
CA GLY A 115 -2.13 -6.30 3.20
C GLY A 115 -3.05 -7.48 2.91
N THR A 116 -2.65 -8.39 2.02
CA THR A 116 -3.52 -9.46 1.53
C THR A 116 -3.38 -10.78 2.29
N LEU A 117 -2.31 -10.93 3.06
CA LEU A 117 -2.04 -12.14 3.83
C LEU A 117 -2.76 -12.08 5.18
N GLY A 118 -3.37 -13.20 5.59
CA GLY A 118 -4.05 -13.32 6.88
C GLY A 118 -3.10 -13.07 8.07
N PHE A 119 -3.67 -12.78 9.23
CA PHE A 119 -2.96 -12.32 10.44
C PHE A 119 -1.78 -13.21 10.88
N THR A 120 -1.84 -14.52 10.66
CA THR A 120 -0.76 -15.47 11.03
C THR A 120 0.47 -15.40 10.12
N SER A 121 0.30 -15.01 8.88
CA SER A 121 1.41 -14.81 7.93
C SER A 121 2.01 -13.41 8.00
N SER A 122 1.31 -12.45 8.60
CA SER A 122 1.74 -11.05 8.67
C SER A 122 3.01 -10.86 9.50
N ARG A 123 3.21 -11.64 10.58
CA ARG A 123 4.40 -11.54 11.42
C ARG A 123 5.66 -12.04 10.70
N ALA A 124 5.58 -13.13 9.98
CA ALA A 124 6.74 -13.71 9.28
C ALA A 124 7.31 -12.75 8.22
N TRP A 125 6.45 -12.13 7.41
CA TRP A 125 6.93 -11.16 6.43
C TRP A 125 7.40 -9.86 7.08
N TYR A 126 6.78 -9.43 8.18
CA TYR A 126 7.25 -8.28 8.95
C TYR A 126 8.69 -8.51 9.43
N ASP A 127 8.95 -9.66 10.05
CA ASP A 127 10.28 -10.03 10.53
C ASP A 127 11.30 -10.11 9.38
N MET A 128 10.91 -10.60 8.21
CA MET A 128 11.74 -10.63 7.02
C MET A 128 12.09 -9.23 6.51
N ILE A 129 11.10 -8.33 6.41
CA ILE A 129 11.36 -6.94 6.00
C ILE A 129 12.23 -6.25 7.05
N LYS A 130 11.98 -6.51 8.33
CA LYS A 130 12.80 -5.98 9.42
C LYS A 130 14.23 -6.47 9.35
N GLN A 131 14.45 -7.74 8.95
CA GLN A 131 15.79 -8.25 8.67
C GLN A 131 16.48 -7.45 7.57
N PHE A 132 15.78 -7.13 6.47
CA PHE A 132 16.38 -6.33 5.39
C PHE A 132 16.73 -4.91 5.84
N GLU A 133 15.90 -4.27 6.67
CA GLU A 133 16.25 -2.98 7.27
C GLU A 133 17.51 -3.09 8.15
N TYR A 134 17.62 -4.10 9.02
CA TYR A 134 18.84 -4.35 9.81
C TYR A 134 20.05 -4.70 8.96
N ASP A 135 19.85 -5.30 7.80
CA ASP A 135 20.91 -5.58 6.83
C ASP A 135 21.34 -4.31 6.07
N GLY A 136 20.66 -3.18 6.29
CA GLY A 136 20.96 -1.87 5.72
C GLY A 136 20.33 -1.59 4.37
N PHE A 137 19.34 -2.40 3.95
CA PHE A 137 18.58 -2.14 2.71
C PHE A 137 17.59 -1.01 2.88
N THR A 138 17.40 -0.22 1.84
CA THR A 138 16.30 0.73 1.73
C THR A 138 15.06 0.02 1.24
N ILE A 139 13.95 0.22 1.97
CA ILE A 139 12.65 -0.37 1.68
C ILE A 139 11.66 0.75 1.39
N ILE A 140 10.95 0.67 0.26
CA ILE A 140 10.04 1.71 -0.21
C ILE A 140 8.67 1.13 -0.55
N PRO A 141 7.61 1.58 0.14
CA PRO A 141 7.62 2.45 1.33
C PRO A 141 8.25 1.77 2.54
N SER A 142 8.70 2.56 3.52
CA SER A 142 9.32 2.07 4.76
C SER A 142 8.36 1.19 5.56
N LEU A 143 8.91 0.35 6.44
CA LEU A 143 8.10 -0.48 7.33
C LEU A 143 7.25 0.37 8.27
N GLU A 144 7.76 1.51 8.75
CA GLU A 144 7.00 2.46 9.56
C GLU A 144 5.77 3.00 8.81
N CYS A 145 5.93 3.33 7.51
CA CYS A 145 4.81 3.71 6.67
C CYS A 145 3.77 2.59 6.55
N TYR A 146 4.22 1.35 6.36
CA TYR A 146 3.32 0.20 6.32
C TYR A 146 2.57 0.01 7.63
N ASP A 147 3.22 0.11 8.78
CA ASP A 147 2.58 -0.03 10.10
C ASP A 147 1.45 0.98 10.29
N ILE A 148 1.69 2.23 9.94
CA ILE A 148 0.68 3.29 10.05
C ILE A 148 -0.46 3.05 9.04
N CYS A 149 -0.14 2.79 7.77
CA CYS A 149 -1.14 2.74 6.70
C CYS A 149 -1.98 1.45 6.70
N THR A 150 -1.46 0.32 7.20
CA THR A 150 -2.21 -0.93 7.27
C THR A 150 -3.23 -0.98 8.40
N SER A 151 -3.08 -0.14 9.42
CA SER A 151 -4.02 0.01 10.53
C SER A 151 -4.84 1.30 10.39
N LYS A 152 -6.10 1.18 9.97
CA LYS A 152 -7.02 2.33 9.86
C LYS A 152 -7.21 3.07 11.18
N TYR A 153 -7.13 2.35 12.31
CA TYR A 153 -7.21 2.98 13.62
C TYR A 153 -5.94 3.72 13.98
N LEU A 154 -4.74 3.19 13.68
CA LEU A 154 -3.49 3.90 13.91
C LEU A 154 -3.38 5.13 13.01
N SER A 155 -3.75 5.02 11.73
CA SER A 155 -3.82 6.18 10.83
C SER A 155 -4.75 7.27 11.40
N TYR A 156 -5.93 6.89 11.93
CA TYR A 156 -6.85 7.82 12.58
C TYR A 156 -6.20 8.54 13.78
N ILE A 157 -5.47 7.81 14.63
CA ILE A 157 -4.74 8.41 15.76
C ILE A 157 -3.68 9.41 15.27
N VAL A 158 -2.89 9.03 14.26
CA VAL A 158 -1.88 9.92 13.67
C VAL A 158 -2.53 11.18 13.11
N PHE A 159 -3.63 11.04 12.40
CA PHE A 159 -4.33 12.15 11.74
C PHE A 159 -4.95 13.10 12.77
N THR A 160 -5.66 12.60 13.76
CA THR A 160 -6.32 13.44 14.77
C THR A 160 -5.32 14.17 15.65
N ASN A 161 -4.19 13.56 15.99
CA ASN A 161 -3.13 14.20 16.77
C ASN A 161 -2.38 15.28 15.99
N ASN A 162 -2.57 15.37 14.67
CA ASN A 162 -1.92 16.33 13.80
C ASN A 162 -2.92 17.20 13.02
N ASP A 163 -4.13 17.40 13.51
CA ASP A 163 -5.16 18.26 12.89
C ASP A 163 -5.46 17.98 11.41
N VAL A 164 -5.35 16.71 10.99
CA VAL A 164 -5.83 16.26 9.69
C VAL A 164 -7.33 15.99 9.81
N ALA A 165 -8.12 16.57 8.92
CA ALA A 165 -9.54 16.26 8.84
C ALA A 165 -9.71 14.80 8.42
N THR A 166 -10.36 14.00 9.28
CA THR A 166 -10.63 12.58 9.05
C THR A 166 -11.99 12.23 9.67
N PRO A 167 -12.77 11.28 9.10
CA PRO A 167 -14.02 10.89 9.71
C PRO A 167 -13.81 10.38 11.13
N LYS A 168 -14.67 10.78 12.07
CA LYS A 168 -14.63 10.28 13.45
C LYS A 168 -14.60 8.76 13.44
N THR A 169 -13.77 8.15 14.29
CA THR A 169 -13.55 6.70 14.29
C THR A 169 -13.47 6.20 15.72
N ALA A 170 -14.18 5.12 16.02
CA ALA A 170 -14.12 4.44 17.31
C ALA A 170 -13.84 2.95 17.11
N ARG A 171 -13.12 2.34 18.06
CA ARG A 171 -12.78 0.92 18.03
C ARG A 171 -13.79 0.11 18.82
N ILE A 172 -14.18 -1.04 18.29
CA ILE A 172 -14.96 -2.07 18.98
C ILE A 172 -14.00 -3.19 19.37
N ALA A 173 -13.89 -3.46 20.67
CA ALA A 173 -13.03 -4.50 21.21
C ALA A 173 -13.76 -5.82 21.47
N HIS A 174 -15.08 -5.76 21.70
CA HIS A 174 -15.96 -6.89 22.01
C HIS A 174 -17.36 -6.63 21.50
N SER A 175 -18.21 -7.67 21.33
CA SER A 175 -19.59 -7.52 20.86
C SER A 175 -20.44 -6.58 21.75
N GLU A 176 -20.21 -6.64 23.06
CA GLU A 176 -20.93 -5.81 24.06
C GLU A 176 -20.42 -4.37 24.13
N ASP A 177 -19.34 -4.04 23.39
CA ASP A 177 -18.71 -2.74 23.39
C ASP A 177 -19.31 -1.77 22.36
N SER A 178 -20.26 -2.24 21.56
CA SER A 178 -20.82 -1.49 20.44
C SER A 178 -21.50 -0.18 20.86
N ASP A 179 -22.23 -0.18 22.00
CA ASP A 179 -22.92 1.00 22.51
C ASP A 179 -21.93 2.08 22.98
N ARG A 180 -20.83 1.66 23.67
CA ARG A 180 -19.78 2.57 24.11
C ARG A 180 -19.10 3.17 22.87
N ALA A 181 -18.72 2.35 21.89
CA ALA A 181 -18.05 2.80 20.69
C ALA A 181 -18.93 3.78 19.89
N PHE A 182 -20.20 3.51 19.73
CA PHE A 182 -21.13 4.43 19.07
C PHE A 182 -21.29 5.76 19.82
N LYS A 183 -21.37 5.72 21.14
CA LYS A 183 -21.40 6.93 21.96
C LYS A 183 -20.09 7.75 21.85
N GLU A 184 -18.94 7.08 21.83
CA GLU A 184 -17.63 7.71 21.62
C GLU A 184 -17.53 8.35 20.23
N LEU A 185 -18.10 7.70 19.20
CA LEU A 185 -18.12 8.21 17.82
C LEU A 185 -18.84 9.56 17.70
N ASP A 186 -19.79 9.84 18.61
CA ASP A 186 -20.53 11.10 18.71
C ASP A 186 -21.07 11.58 17.34
N THR A 187 -21.84 10.71 16.70
CA THR A 187 -22.46 10.96 15.40
C THR A 187 -23.85 10.32 15.31
N LYS A 188 -24.48 10.44 14.17
CA LYS A 188 -25.79 9.82 13.87
C LYS A 188 -25.62 8.74 12.81
N PHE A 189 -26.59 7.82 12.74
CA PHE A 189 -26.69 6.88 11.63
C PHE A 189 -27.02 7.63 10.32
N PRO A 190 -26.57 7.11 9.18
CA PRO A 190 -25.76 5.90 9.01
C PRO A 190 -24.30 6.08 9.44
N ILE A 191 -23.65 4.97 9.77
CA ILE A 191 -22.20 4.88 10.04
C ILE A 191 -21.58 3.77 9.21
N ILE A 192 -20.26 3.75 9.13
CA ILE A 192 -19.49 2.70 8.46
C ILE A 192 -18.93 1.73 9.51
N LEU A 193 -19.13 0.44 9.30
CA LEU A 193 -18.48 -0.65 10.02
C LEU A 193 -17.44 -1.28 9.10
N LYS A 194 -16.21 -1.45 9.58
CA LYS A 194 -15.14 -2.08 8.80
C LYS A 194 -14.06 -2.71 9.67
N SER A 195 -13.27 -3.63 9.09
CA SER A 195 -12.05 -4.10 9.74
C SER A 195 -11.03 -2.95 9.84
N SER A 196 -10.35 -2.85 10.98
CA SER A 196 -9.24 -1.91 11.19
C SER A 196 -8.02 -2.25 10.36
N THR A 197 -7.77 -3.55 10.14
CA THR A 197 -6.66 -4.03 9.33
C THR A 197 -7.15 -4.52 7.96
N GLY A 198 -6.35 -4.23 6.93
CA GLY A 198 -6.80 -4.17 5.56
C GLY A 198 -7.33 -5.44 4.90
N THR A 199 -8.40 -5.23 4.16
CA THR A 199 -8.61 -5.87 2.88
C THR A 199 -8.52 -4.77 1.82
N GLN A 200 -7.51 -4.79 0.97
CA GLN A 200 -7.29 -3.77 -0.09
C GLN A 200 -8.42 -3.71 -1.12
N THR A 201 -9.36 -4.65 -1.08
CA THR A 201 -10.46 -4.79 -2.04
C THR A 201 -11.78 -4.14 -1.60
N GLY A 202 -11.82 -3.47 -0.43
CA GLY A 202 -13.07 -2.91 0.12
C GLY A 202 -14.07 -3.97 0.61
N VAL A 203 -13.68 -5.24 0.62
CA VAL A 203 -14.48 -6.31 1.25
C VAL A 203 -14.54 -6.07 2.75
N GLY A 204 -15.75 -6.19 3.35
CA GLY A 204 -15.92 -5.97 4.79
C GLY A 204 -16.18 -4.53 5.20
N VAL A 205 -16.58 -3.65 4.26
CA VAL A 205 -17.13 -2.32 4.55
C VAL A 205 -18.64 -2.41 4.48
N VAL A 206 -19.33 -2.03 5.55
CA VAL A 206 -20.78 -2.14 5.67
C VAL A 206 -21.38 -0.81 6.17
N ILE A 207 -22.46 -0.34 5.53
CA ILE A 207 -23.26 0.75 6.05
C ILE A 207 -24.16 0.20 7.15
N ILE A 208 -24.18 0.86 8.28
CA ILE A 208 -24.99 0.54 9.44
C ILE A 208 -25.99 1.68 9.69
N GLU A 209 -27.26 1.36 9.71
CA GLU A 209 -28.35 2.33 9.80
C GLU A 209 -29.03 2.39 11.18
N SER A 210 -28.66 1.46 12.09
CA SER A 210 -29.26 1.40 13.42
C SER A 210 -28.38 0.64 14.41
N MET A 211 -28.58 0.86 15.71
CA MET A 211 -27.91 0.07 16.77
C MET A 211 -28.20 -1.43 16.62
N ARG A 212 -29.43 -1.81 16.23
CA ARG A 212 -29.78 -3.23 16.02
C ARG A 212 -28.92 -3.86 14.93
N SER A 213 -28.75 -3.17 13.80
CA SER A 213 -27.90 -3.67 12.71
C SER A 213 -26.42 -3.65 13.08
N LEU A 214 -25.96 -2.69 13.90
CA LEU A 214 -24.59 -2.67 14.43
C LEU A 214 -24.30 -3.91 15.30
N HIS A 215 -25.15 -4.17 16.29
CA HIS A 215 -25.02 -5.34 17.17
C HIS A 215 -25.00 -6.65 16.37
N ALA A 216 -25.93 -6.83 15.44
CA ALA A 216 -25.99 -8.03 14.62
C ALA A 216 -24.75 -8.21 13.75
N ALA A 217 -24.28 -7.15 13.10
CA ALA A 217 -23.09 -7.21 12.24
C ALA A 217 -21.82 -7.51 13.04
N VAL A 218 -21.61 -6.83 14.19
CA VAL A 218 -20.46 -7.07 15.07
C VAL A 218 -20.46 -8.50 15.61
N GLN A 219 -21.61 -9.00 16.07
CA GLN A 219 -21.72 -10.39 16.53
C GLN A 219 -21.34 -11.39 15.43
N MET A 220 -21.86 -11.21 14.21
CA MET A 220 -21.52 -12.09 13.08
C MET A 220 -20.03 -12.07 12.76
N ILE A 221 -19.41 -10.89 12.73
CA ILE A 221 -17.97 -10.77 12.44
C ILE A 221 -17.14 -11.46 13.52
N LEU A 222 -17.43 -11.20 14.79
CA LEU A 222 -16.68 -11.75 15.92
C LEU A 222 -16.94 -13.25 16.14
N LEU A 223 -18.10 -13.76 15.69
CA LEU A 223 -18.36 -15.20 15.67
C LEU A 223 -17.43 -15.90 14.68
N TYR A 224 -17.17 -15.29 13.51
CA TYR A 224 -16.25 -15.81 12.52
C TYR A 224 -14.78 -15.67 12.94
N ASN A 225 -14.41 -14.52 13.49
CA ASN A 225 -13.06 -14.25 14.01
C ASN A 225 -13.11 -13.30 15.22
N LYS A 226 -13.09 -13.88 16.42
CA LYS A 226 -13.19 -13.13 17.69
C LYS A 226 -12.06 -12.13 17.95
N TYR A 227 -10.96 -12.21 17.20
CA TYR A 227 -9.80 -11.32 17.31
C TYR A 227 -9.71 -10.29 16.17
N LEU A 228 -10.68 -10.28 15.26
CA LEU A 228 -10.66 -9.31 14.17
C LEU A 228 -10.82 -7.89 14.74
N PRO A 229 -9.84 -6.99 14.51
CA PRO A 229 -9.97 -5.61 14.97
C PRO A 229 -11.03 -4.89 14.14
N ILE A 230 -12.08 -4.42 14.80
CA ILE A 230 -13.23 -3.74 14.18
C ILE A 230 -13.21 -2.27 14.56
N ILE A 231 -13.55 -1.42 13.60
CA ILE A 231 -13.82 -0.01 13.81
C ILE A 231 -15.19 0.36 13.26
N ILE A 232 -15.79 1.35 13.89
CA ILE A 232 -16.91 2.12 13.32
C ILE A 232 -16.41 3.52 13.00
N GLN A 233 -16.97 4.09 11.94
CA GLN A 233 -16.54 5.38 11.43
C GLN A 233 -17.76 6.20 10.99
N GLU A 234 -17.67 7.52 11.18
CA GLU A 234 -18.66 8.47 10.66
C GLU A 234 -18.81 8.29 9.15
N TYR A 235 -20.07 8.29 8.69
CA TYR A 235 -20.38 8.26 7.27
C TYR A 235 -20.34 9.67 6.70
N ILE A 236 -19.43 9.91 5.77
CA ILE A 236 -19.36 11.15 5.01
C ILE A 236 -19.98 10.92 3.64
N GLU A 237 -21.14 11.55 3.40
CA GLU A 237 -21.83 11.47 2.12
C GLU A 237 -21.02 12.15 1.01
N THR A 238 -20.77 11.42 -0.06
CA THR A 238 -20.01 11.91 -1.22
C THR A 238 -20.37 11.13 -2.47
N ASP A 239 -20.30 11.79 -3.63
CA ASP A 239 -20.46 11.15 -4.95
C ASP A 239 -19.14 10.55 -5.47
N TYR A 240 -18.02 10.96 -4.91
CA TYR A 240 -16.69 10.50 -5.33
C TYR A 240 -15.65 10.73 -4.26
N ASP A 241 -14.56 9.99 -4.35
CA ASP A 241 -13.33 10.29 -3.65
C ASP A 241 -12.19 10.67 -4.62
N ILE A 242 -11.10 11.16 -4.06
CA ILE A 242 -9.90 11.55 -4.79
C ILE A 242 -8.75 10.69 -4.29
N ARG A 243 -8.13 9.90 -5.18
CA ARG A 243 -6.85 9.27 -4.89
C ARG A 243 -5.71 10.14 -5.42
N VAL A 244 -4.88 10.62 -4.52
CA VAL A 244 -3.67 11.37 -4.83
C VAL A 244 -2.47 10.45 -4.72
N VAL A 245 -1.65 10.36 -5.77
CA VAL A 245 -0.41 9.59 -5.78
C VAL A 245 0.74 10.52 -5.44
N VAL A 246 1.43 10.22 -4.37
CA VAL A 246 2.59 10.99 -3.90
C VAL A 246 3.83 10.11 -3.93
N CYS A 247 4.90 10.62 -4.51
CA CYS A 247 6.21 9.98 -4.59
C CYS A 247 7.29 10.95 -4.15
N ASN A 248 8.01 10.62 -3.11
CA ASN A 248 9.13 11.39 -2.56
C ASN A 248 8.82 12.89 -2.37
N GLY A 249 7.65 13.19 -1.79
CA GLY A 249 7.22 14.56 -1.52
C GLY A 249 6.67 15.31 -2.73
N GLU A 250 6.49 14.65 -3.87
CA GLU A 250 5.90 15.24 -5.08
C GLU A 250 4.61 14.52 -5.47
N ILE A 251 3.64 15.28 -5.97
CA ILE A 251 2.37 14.75 -6.46
C ILE A 251 2.55 14.30 -7.91
N ILE A 252 2.50 13.00 -8.14
CA ILE A 252 2.57 12.40 -9.47
C ILE A 252 1.27 12.62 -10.24
N GLY A 253 0.14 12.62 -9.53
CA GLY A 253 -1.17 12.90 -10.11
C GLY A 253 -2.31 12.52 -9.20
N ALA A 254 -3.54 12.83 -9.63
CA ALA A 254 -4.73 12.53 -8.88
C ALA A 254 -5.83 11.94 -9.77
N MET A 255 -6.65 11.08 -9.16
CA MET A 255 -7.77 10.41 -9.80
C MET A 255 -9.04 10.64 -9.00
N LYS A 256 -10.09 11.07 -9.67
CA LYS A 256 -11.46 11.07 -9.16
C LYS A 256 -12.04 9.67 -9.36
N ARG A 257 -12.55 9.05 -8.31
CA ARG A 257 -13.19 7.73 -8.35
C ARG A 257 -14.64 7.87 -7.91
N LYS A 258 -15.57 7.57 -8.80
CA LYS A 258 -17.00 7.70 -8.51
C LYS A 258 -17.45 6.58 -7.55
N VAL A 259 -18.26 6.92 -6.57
CA VAL A 259 -18.93 5.95 -5.72
C VAL A 259 -19.97 5.19 -6.55
N ILE A 260 -20.02 3.87 -6.40
CA ILE A 260 -21.00 3.04 -7.10
C ILE A 260 -22.37 3.25 -6.44
N THR A 261 -23.39 3.54 -7.22
CA THR A 261 -24.74 3.73 -6.72
C THR A 261 -25.20 2.54 -5.87
N GLY A 262 -25.58 2.78 -4.63
CA GLY A 262 -25.97 1.73 -3.66
C GLY A 262 -24.80 1.06 -2.94
N ASP A 263 -23.58 1.53 -3.12
CA ASP A 263 -22.40 1.10 -2.41
C ASP A 263 -21.66 2.31 -1.82
N VAL A 264 -20.85 2.10 -0.80
CA VAL A 264 -19.96 3.14 -0.22
C VAL A 264 -18.54 3.07 -0.78
N ARG A 265 -18.31 2.17 -1.71
CA ARG A 265 -16.96 1.87 -2.24
C ARG A 265 -16.76 2.53 -3.58
N SER A 266 -15.60 3.16 -3.74
CA SER A 266 -15.15 3.82 -4.97
C SER A 266 -13.97 3.07 -5.63
N ASN A 267 -13.74 1.80 -5.26
CA ASN A 267 -12.60 1.03 -5.78
C ASN A 267 -12.73 0.75 -7.28
N VAL A 268 -11.73 1.18 -8.05
CA VAL A 268 -11.63 0.91 -9.50
C VAL A 268 -11.60 -0.60 -9.79
N SER A 269 -11.01 -1.41 -8.91
CA SER A 269 -11.03 -2.88 -9.00
C SER A 269 -12.42 -3.49 -8.91
N LEU A 270 -13.41 -2.75 -8.38
CA LEU A 270 -14.81 -3.16 -8.32
C LEU A 270 -15.66 -2.57 -9.45
N GLY A 271 -15.03 -1.97 -10.48
CA GLY A 271 -15.73 -1.39 -11.63
C GLY A 271 -16.11 0.08 -11.48
N ALA A 272 -15.60 0.79 -10.46
CA ALA A 272 -15.80 2.23 -10.36
C ALA A 272 -15.13 2.96 -11.53
N ASN A 273 -15.84 3.92 -12.11
CA ASN A 273 -15.27 4.80 -13.13
C ASN A 273 -14.29 5.77 -12.46
N ALA A 274 -13.07 5.83 -12.99
CA ALA A 274 -12.06 6.77 -12.55
C ALA A 274 -11.58 7.65 -13.69
N GLU A 275 -11.31 8.91 -13.38
CA GLU A 275 -10.83 9.90 -14.33
C GLU A 275 -9.74 10.78 -13.69
N ARG A 276 -8.82 11.31 -14.50
CA ARG A 276 -7.82 12.27 -14.01
C ARG A 276 -8.50 13.49 -13.41
N MET A 277 -7.94 13.99 -12.31
CA MET A 277 -8.48 15.16 -11.60
C MET A 277 -7.38 16.18 -11.29
N GLU A 278 -7.71 17.44 -11.42
CA GLU A 278 -6.89 18.55 -10.93
C GLU A 278 -7.23 18.85 -9.47
N LEU A 279 -6.18 18.96 -8.67
CA LEU A 279 -6.29 19.26 -7.23
C LEU A 279 -6.26 20.75 -6.98
N THR A 280 -7.00 21.22 -5.97
CA THR A 280 -6.82 22.56 -5.42
C THR A 280 -5.50 22.65 -4.64
N GLU A 281 -5.02 23.86 -4.37
CA GLU A 281 -3.81 24.05 -3.57
C GLU A 281 -3.96 23.51 -2.15
N LEU A 282 -5.16 23.58 -1.57
CA LEU A 282 -5.46 23.01 -0.26
C LEU A 282 -5.39 21.47 -0.26
N GLU A 283 -5.94 20.82 -1.29
CA GLU A 283 -5.88 19.37 -1.45
C GLU A 283 -4.43 18.89 -1.67
N LYS A 284 -3.63 19.61 -2.44
CA LYS A 284 -2.21 19.35 -2.63
C LYS A 284 -1.46 19.43 -1.29
N PHE A 285 -1.64 20.55 -0.58
CA PHE A 285 -1.00 20.79 0.71
C PHE A 285 -1.34 19.70 1.72
N GLU A 286 -2.62 19.35 1.90
CA GLU A 286 -3.05 18.32 2.84
C GLU A 286 -2.51 16.94 2.42
N SER A 287 -2.48 16.62 1.11
CA SER A 287 -1.93 15.34 0.62
C SER A 287 -0.44 15.19 0.94
N LEU A 288 0.35 16.21 0.73
CA LEU A 288 1.79 16.20 1.04
C LEU A 288 2.03 16.12 2.55
N ARG A 289 1.30 16.92 3.34
CA ARG A 289 1.37 16.88 4.80
C ARG A 289 1.00 15.50 5.38
N ILE A 290 -0.07 14.89 4.89
CA ILE A 290 -0.49 13.54 5.28
C ILE A 290 0.60 12.52 4.93
N THR A 291 1.22 12.64 3.77
CA THR A 291 2.30 11.76 3.33
C THR A 291 3.50 11.82 4.28
N GLU A 292 3.88 13.02 4.74
CA GLU A 292 4.95 13.20 5.74
C GLU A 292 4.59 12.55 7.08
N LEU A 293 3.36 12.73 7.55
CA LEU A 293 2.88 12.18 8.81
C LEU A 293 2.91 10.64 8.84
N VAL A 294 2.63 9.99 7.71
CA VAL A 294 2.72 8.53 7.61
C VAL A 294 4.10 8.03 7.19
N LYS A 295 5.12 8.90 7.11
CA LYS A 295 6.49 8.54 6.66
C LYS A 295 6.52 7.87 5.28
N GLY A 296 5.65 8.35 4.38
CA GLY A 296 5.43 7.74 3.08
C GLY A 296 6.37 8.26 2.00
N GLN A 297 7.26 7.43 1.44
CA GLN A 297 8.01 7.77 0.23
C GLN A 297 7.20 7.54 -1.04
N LEU A 298 6.29 6.57 -1.02
CA LEU A 298 5.42 6.23 -2.14
C LEU A 298 4.07 5.76 -1.60
N VAL A 299 3.06 6.61 -1.69
CA VAL A 299 1.73 6.35 -1.12
C VAL A 299 0.60 6.88 -2.00
N GLY A 300 -0.58 6.30 -1.81
CA GLY A 300 -1.84 6.84 -2.32
C GLY A 300 -2.68 7.40 -1.18
N VAL A 301 -2.95 8.68 -1.20
CA VAL A 301 -3.80 9.36 -0.22
C VAL A 301 -5.23 9.42 -0.75
N ASP A 302 -6.18 8.89 0.00
CA ASP A 302 -7.60 8.88 -0.36
C ASP A 302 -8.35 9.97 0.40
N LEU A 303 -8.92 10.91 -0.34
CA LEU A 303 -9.59 12.08 0.19
C LEU A 303 -11.07 12.10 -0.23
N ILE A 304 -11.96 12.40 0.71
CA ILE A 304 -13.32 12.88 0.39
C ILE A 304 -13.25 14.41 0.29
N PRO A 305 -13.58 15.00 -0.87
CA PRO A 305 -13.55 16.44 -1.03
C PRO A 305 -14.62 17.11 -0.15
N SER A 306 -14.32 18.30 0.32
CA SER A 306 -15.29 19.15 0.99
C SER A 306 -16.24 19.85 -0.01
N LYS A 307 -17.32 20.43 0.49
CA LYS A 307 -18.27 21.20 -0.34
C LYS A 307 -17.61 22.46 -0.95
N ASP A 308 -16.71 23.09 -0.21
CA ASP A 308 -15.86 24.19 -0.71
C ASP A 308 -14.41 23.73 -0.71
N ARG A 309 -13.99 23.17 -1.83
CA ARG A 309 -12.67 22.54 -2.00
C ARG A 309 -11.50 23.52 -1.78
N GLU A 310 -11.72 24.81 -1.98
CA GLU A 310 -10.67 25.82 -1.84
C GLU A 310 -10.46 26.28 -0.38
N LYS A 311 -11.49 26.18 0.47
CA LYS A 311 -11.49 26.77 1.82
C LYS A 311 -11.58 25.76 2.94
N ILE A 312 -12.17 24.59 2.69
CA ILE A 312 -12.43 23.57 3.72
C ILE A 312 -11.58 22.35 3.43
N LYS A 313 -10.82 21.90 4.44
CA LYS A 313 -9.95 20.71 4.31
C LYS A 313 -10.77 19.48 3.86
N PRO A 314 -10.23 18.69 2.91
CA PRO A 314 -10.81 17.40 2.58
C PRO A 314 -10.66 16.42 3.73
N TYR A 315 -11.56 15.43 3.84
CA TYR A 315 -11.39 14.34 4.80
C TYR A 315 -10.43 13.29 4.25
N CYS A 316 -9.36 12.99 4.97
CA CYS A 316 -8.52 11.82 4.68
C CYS A 316 -9.19 10.56 5.23
N ILE A 317 -9.54 9.63 4.36
CA ILE A 317 -10.21 8.38 4.74
C ILE A 317 -9.25 7.19 4.83
N GLU A 318 -8.17 7.20 4.06
CA GLU A 318 -7.16 6.14 4.03
C GLU A 318 -5.86 6.62 3.37
N VAL A 319 -4.74 6.04 3.77
CA VAL A 319 -3.48 6.11 3.02
C VAL A 319 -3.02 4.72 2.67
N ASN A 320 -2.67 4.51 1.41
CA ASN A 320 -2.30 3.22 0.87
C ASN A 320 -0.79 3.18 0.60
N ALA A 321 -0.04 2.42 1.41
CA ALA A 321 1.37 2.15 1.20
C ALA A 321 1.64 1.17 0.05
N ASN A 322 0.64 0.40 -0.36
CA ASN A 322 0.74 -0.55 -1.47
C ASN A 322 -0.16 -0.13 -2.64
N LEU A 323 0.38 0.72 -3.51
CA LEU A 323 -0.35 1.27 -4.65
C LEU A 323 -0.61 0.23 -5.75
N GLY A 324 -1.82 0.26 -6.32
CA GLY A 324 -2.15 -0.46 -7.55
C GLY A 324 -1.69 0.32 -8.79
N PHE A 325 -0.55 -0.02 -9.36
CA PHE A 325 0.01 0.72 -10.50
C PHE A 325 -0.81 0.62 -11.78
N GLY A 326 -1.49 -0.50 -12.04
CA GLY A 326 -2.28 -0.66 -13.26
C GLY A 326 -3.40 0.39 -13.41
N GLY A 327 -4.07 0.76 -12.32
CA GLY A 327 -5.06 1.83 -12.33
C GLY A 327 -4.42 3.21 -12.59
N ILE A 328 -3.25 3.45 -12.02
CA ILE A 328 -2.49 4.70 -12.18
C ILE A 328 -2.07 4.88 -13.65
N GLU A 329 -1.50 3.84 -14.27
CA GLU A 329 -1.07 3.87 -15.67
C GLU A 329 -2.22 4.12 -16.65
N LYS A 330 -3.40 3.52 -16.39
CA LYS A 330 -4.58 3.68 -17.27
C LYS A 330 -5.15 5.11 -17.23
N ILE A 331 -5.06 5.79 -16.09
CA ILE A 331 -5.77 7.05 -15.84
C ILE A 331 -4.85 8.26 -15.94
N LEU A 332 -3.64 8.14 -15.38
CA LEU A 332 -2.65 9.21 -15.43
C LEU A 332 -1.80 9.05 -16.70
N LYS A 333 -1.82 10.04 -17.57
CA LYS A 333 -1.01 10.05 -18.78
C LYS A 333 0.47 10.28 -18.44
N GLY A 334 1.39 9.79 -19.28
CA GLY A 334 2.82 10.11 -19.17
C GLY A 334 3.66 9.06 -18.45
N SER A 335 3.17 7.81 -18.32
CA SER A 335 3.91 6.71 -17.70
C SER A 335 4.34 6.99 -16.25
N PRO A 336 3.38 7.25 -15.34
CA PRO A 336 3.65 7.63 -13.96
C PRO A 336 4.52 6.60 -13.22
N THR A 337 4.38 5.31 -13.50
CA THR A 337 5.21 4.27 -12.87
C THR A 337 6.67 4.39 -13.30
N THR A 338 6.94 4.80 -14.54
CA THR A 338 8.31 5.09 -15.01
C THR A 338 8.91 6.27 -14.26
N GLU A 339 8.15 7.34 -14.04
CA GLU A 339 8.63 8.50 -13.26
C GLU A 339 8.89 8.13 -11.79
N ILE A 340 8.03 7.33 -11.18
CA ILE A 340 8.23 6.80 -9.83
C ILE A 340 9.55 5.99 -9.74
N LEU A 341 9.80 5.07 -10.67
CA LEU A 341 11.04 4.30 -10.68
C LEU A 341 12.26 5.20 -10.86
N LYS A 342 12.22 6.17 -11.79
CA LYS A 342 13.31 7.13 -12.00
C LYS A 342 13.60 7.96 -10.77
N THR A 343 12.58 8.38 -10.03
CA THR A 343 12.74 9.12 -8.77
C THR A 343 13.59 8.33 -7.78
N PHE A 344 13.35 7.02 -7.66
CA PHE A 344 14.11 6.18 -6.73
C PHE A 344 15.45 5.65 -7.29
N LEU A 345 15.78 5.90 -8.53
CA LEU A 345 17.16 5.67 -9.04
C LEU A 345 18.13 6.76 -8.59
N ASN A 346 17.66 7.86 -8.04
CA ASN A 346 18.49 8.82 -7.35
C ASN A 346 18.62 8.46 -5.86
N HIS A 347 19.84 8.18 -5.38
CA HIS A 347 20.15 7.85 -3.98
C HIS A 347 19.65 8.89 -2.98
N ASP A 348 19.67 10.17 -3.34
CA ASP A 348 19.21 11.26 -2.47
C ASP A 348 17.73 11.13 -2.08
N ASN A 349 16.97 10.31 -2.83
CA ASN A 349 15.56 10.05 -2.61
C ASN A 349 15.27 8.82 -1.75
N TRP A 350 16.30 8.14 -1.23
CA TRP A 350 16.13 6.91 -0.45
C TRP A 350 15.77 7.17 1.01
N THR A 351 16.04 8.36 1.51
CA THR A 351 15.69 8.78 2.87
C THR A 351 14.72 9.96 2.85
N LEU A 352 13.73 9.95 3.74
CA LEU A 352 12.85 11.11 3.96
C LEU A 352 13.50 12.20 4.79
N ASP A 353 14.61 11.88 5.48
CA ASP A 353 15.23 12.78 6.43
C ASP A 353 16.18 13.76 5.70
N LYS A 354 15.57 14.81 5.12
CA LYS A 354 16.30 15.97 4.58
C LYS A 354 16.61 17.02 5.67
N SER A 355 16.40 16.71 6.96
CA SER A 355 16.44 17.68 8.06
C SER A 355 17.81 17.88 8.71
N THR A 356 18.90 17.27 8.19
CA THR A 356 20.22 17.36 8.81
C THR A 356 21.26 18.15 8.00
N GLU A 357 20.85 18.98 7.04
CA GLU A 357 21.72 19.99 6.42
C GLU A 357 21.22 21.40 6.74
N THR A 358 21.41 21.86 8.00
CA THR A 358 21.51 23.27 8.36
C THR A 358 22.57 23.44 9.44
#